data_1dfb3b736d0c82b921074f1b98d66101
#
_entry.id   1dfb3b736d0c82b921074f1b98d66101
#
_cell.length_a   1.000
_cell.length_b   1.000
_cell.length_c   1.000
_cell.angle_alpha   90.00
_cell.angle_beta   90.00
_cell.angle_gamma   90.00
#
_symmetry.space_group_name_H-M   'P 1'
#
loop_
_entity.id
_entity.type
_entity.pdbx_description
1 polymer ?
#
loop_
_entity_poly.entity_id
_entity_poly.type
_entity_poly.pdbx_seq_one_letter_code
_entity_poly.pdbx_strand_id
1 'polypeptide(L)'
;DLIRSRGLGDVYKRQYVYRKIGSSQFRRLSMLASRIDSAEALRIGWVNELVEDKNNFEEACRGLIENLLTTGPMAVSESKKLTLEFDRWTGSDEDLRAWTLEKTSEMRESEEGQEGLSAFLERRPPDWSPE
;
A
#
# COMPACT_ATOMS: atom_id res chain seq x y z
N ASP A 1 -10.61 -16.08 -12.06
CA ASP A 1 -11.11 -17.40 -11.65
C ASP A 1 -11.04 -17.73 -10.14
N LEU A 2 -10.68 -16.77 -9.32
CA LEU A 2 -10.66 -16.91 -7.85
C LEU A 2 -12.04 -17.17 -7.21
N ILE A 3 -13.11 -16.95 -7.96
CA ILE A 3 -14.50 -17.03 -7.49
C ILE A 3 -15.22 -18.29 -8.02
N ARG A 4 -14.61 -19.06 -8.92
CA ARG A 4 -15.25 -20.25 -9.50
C ARG A 4 -15.20 -21.51 -8.63
N SER A 5 -14.36 -21.57 -7.63
CA SER A 5 -14.32 -22.71 -6.73
C SER A 5 -15.44 -22.64 -5.70
N ARG A 6 -16.54 -23.32 -5.97
CA ARG A 6 -17.62 -23.59 -5.00
C ARG A 6 -17.15 -24.50 -3.85
N GLY A 7 -15.91 -24.37 -3.41
CA GLY A 7 -15.31 -25.19 -2.38
C GLY A 7 -14.14 -24.50 -1.68
N LEU A 8 -13.60 -25.12 -0.66
CA LEU A 8 -12.50 -24.67 0.19
C LEU A 8 -11.13 -24.50 -0.52
N GLY A 9 -11.10 -24.54 -1.85
CA GLY A 9 -9.89 -24.36 -2.64
C GLY A 9 -9.22 -23.00 -2.38
N ASP A 10 -7.91 -23.03 -2.20
CA ASP A 10 -7.02 -21.87 -2.07
C ASP A 10 -7.28 -20.96 -0.84
N VAL A 11 -7.27 -21.53 0.34
CA VAL A 11 -7.37 -20.80 1.64
C VAL A 11 -6.35 -19.65 1.71
N TYR A 12 -5.14 -19.86 1.20
CA TYR A 12 -4.08 -18.83 1.23
C TYR A 12 -4.43 -17.56 0.44
N LYS A 13 -5.00 -17.69 -0.77
CA LYS A 13 -5.38 -16.53 -1.57
C LYS A 13 -6.51 -15.73 -0.91
N ARG A 14 -7.40 -16.40 -0.19
CA ARG A 14 -8.50 -15.76 0.54
C ARG A 14 -8.02 -14.83 1.65
N GLN A 15 -6.93 -15.16 2.32
CA GLN A 15 -6.37 -14.31 3.38
C GLN A 15 -5.90 -12.96 2.85
N TYR A 16 -5.26 -12.93 1.66
CA TYR A 16 -4.84 -11.68 1.04
C TYR A 16 -6.04 -10.81 0.63
N VAL A 17 -7.05 -11.43 0.03
CA VAL A 17 -8.30 -10.72 -0.34
C VAL A 17 -8.99 -10.18 0.92
N TYR A 18 -9.13 -10.99 1.96
CA TYR A 18 -9.72 -10.58 3.23
C TYR A 18 -9.03 -9.34 3.82
N ARG A 19 -7.68 -9.36 3.90
CA ARG A 19 -6.90 -8.23 4.40
C ARG A 19 -7.08 -6.98 3.56
N LYS A 20 -7.19 -7.15 2.23
CA LYS A 20 -7.32 -6.02 1.30
C LYS A 20 -8.68 -5.34 1.36
N ILE A 21 -9.78 -6.10 1.39
CA ILE A 21 -11.14 -5.55 1.29
C ILE A 21 -11.92 -5.53 2.60
N GLY A 22 -11.34 -6.08 3.66
CA GLY A 22 -11.96 -6.14 4.99
C GLY A 22 -13.04 -7.21 5.13
N SER A 23 -13.44 -7.47 6.37
CA SER A 23 -14.36 -8.56 6.74
C SER A 23 -15.74 -8.43 6.10
N SER A 24 -16.27 -7.22 6.01
CA SER A 24 -17.63 -6.97 5.49
C SER A 24 -17.73 -7.32 4.00
N GLN A 25 -16.83 -6.77 3.19
CA GLN A 25 -16.85 -7.01 1.74
C GLN A 25 -16.46 -8.45 1.41
N PHE A 26 -15.49 -9.01 2.13
CA PHE A 26 -15.12 -10.41 1.96
C PHE A 26 -16.30 -11.35 2.25
N ARG A 27 -17.03 -11.11 3.35
CA ARG A 27 -18.23 -11.89 3.70
C ARG A 27 -19.29 -11.78 2.62
N ARG A 28 -19.61 -10.57 2.19
CA ARG A 28 -20.59 -10.31 1.11
C ARG A 28 -20.25 -11.09 -0.15
N LEU A 29 -19.03 -10.97 -0.65
CA LEU A 29 -18.61 -11.62 -1.90
C LEU A 29 -18.56 -13.15 -1.76
N SER A 30 -18.07 -13.65 -0.61
CA SER A 30 -17.96 -15.10 -0.38
C SER A 30 -19.30 -15.78 -0.22
N MET A 31 -20.26 -15.15 0.46
CA MET A 31 -21.59 -15.71 0.67
C MET A 31 -22.46 -15.66 -0.58
N LEU A 32 -22.37 -14.59 -1.35
CA LEU A 32 -23.18 -14.41 -2.56
C LEU A 32 -22.55 -15.07 -3.79
N ALA A 33 -21.29 -15.50 -3.72
CA ALA A 33 -20.50 -15.97 -4.86
C ALA A 33 -20.60 -15.02 -6.09
N SER A 34 -20.73 -13.72 -5.82
CA SER A 34 -20.96 -12.71 -6.83
C SER A 34 -19.70 -12.48 -7.67
N ARG A 35 -19.92 -12.29 -8.97
CA ARG A 35 -18.88 -11.69 -9.82
C ARG A 35 -18.91 -10.18 -9.59
N ILE A 36 -17.73 -9.57 -9.57
CA ILE A 36 -17.58 -8.13 -9.53
C ILE A 36 -16.83 -7.66 -10.78
N ASP A 37 -17.17 -6.49 -11.25
CA ASP A 37 -16.45 -5.78 -12.30
C ASP A 37 -15.32 -4.93 -11.72
N SER A 38 -14.60 -4.25 -12.59
CA SER A 38 -13.48 -3.40 -12.19
C SER A 38 -13.92 -2.18 -11.37
N ALA A 39 -15.08 -1.62 -11.67
CA ALA A 39 -15.62 -0.46 -10.95
C ALA A 39 -15.97 -0.84 -9.50
N GLU A 40 -16.58 -2.00 -9.30
CA GLU A 40 -16.86 -2.52 -7.96
C GLU A 40 -15.56 -2.89 -7.23
N ALA A 41 -14.57 -3.45 -7.93
CA ALA A 41 -13.26 -3.75 -7.35
C ALA A 41 -12.55 -2.48 -6.84
N LEU A 42 -12.64 -1.36 -7.58
CA LEU A 42 -12.16 -0.05 -7.12
C LEU A 42 -12.95 0.43 -5.91
N ARG A 43 -14.27 0.40 -5.99
CA ARG A 43 -15.15 0.88 -4.92
C ARG A 43 -14.92 0.19 -3.57
N ILE A 44 -14.64 -1.10 -3.58
CA ILE A 44 -14.39 -1.88 -2.34
C ILE A 44 -12.91 -1.90 -1.91
N GLY A 45 -12.04 -1.18 -2.61
CA GLY A 45 -10.62 -1.10 -2.29
C GLY A 45 -9.81 -2.35 -2.67
N TRP A 46 -10.33 -3.22 -3.54
CA TRP A 46 -9.57 -4.37 -4.03
C TRP A 46 -8.44 -3.94 -4.96
N VAL A 47 -8.71 -2.98 -5.84
CA VAL A 47 -7.71 -2.26 -6.63
C VAL A 47 -7.67 -0.81 -6.22
N ASN A 48 -6.55 -0.14 -6.42
CA ASN A 48 -6.37 1.26 -6.02
C ASN A 48 -6.70 2.23 -7.15
N GLU A 49 -6.51 1.78 -8.40
CA GLU A 49 -6.72 2.59 -9.60
C GLU A 49 -7.32 1.75 -10.72
N LEU A 50 -8.08 2.41 -11.59
CA LEU A 50 -8.56 1.86 -12.84
C LEU A 50 -8.03 2.69 -14.00
N VAL A 51 -7.57 1.99 -15.02
CA VAL A 51 -7.26 2.59 -16.31
C VAL A 51 -8.38 2.24 -17.28
N GLU A 52 -9.13 3.25 -17.72
CA GLU A 52 -10.32 3.06 -18.55
C GLU A 52 -9.98 2.53 -19.95
N ASP A 53 -8.88 3.06 -20.55
CA ASP A 53 -8.40 2.64 -21.85
C ASP A 53 -7.12 1.80 -21.69
N LYS A 54 -7.13 0.60 -22.27
CA LYS A 54 -5.96 -0.29 -22.29
C LYS A 54 -4.71 0.34 -22.89
N ASN A 55 -4.88 1.27 -23.84
CA ASN A 55 -3.77 1.98 -24.47
C ASN A 55 -3.04 2.90 -23.49
N ASN A 56 -3.72 3.35 -22.44
CA ASN A 56 -3.14 4.24 -21.43
C ASN A 56 -2.53 3.48 -20.23
N PHE A 57 -2.57 2.15 -20.25
CA PHE A 57 -2.08 1.34 -19.12
C PHE A 57 -0.57 1.53 -18.87
N GLU A 58 0.22 1.55 -19.92
CA GLU A 58 1.68 1.77 -19.80
C GLU A 58 2.01 3.16 -19.28
N GLU A 59 1.26 4.17 -19.71
CA GLU A 59 1.43 5.56 -19.23
C GLU A 59 1.05 5.68 -17.75
N ALA A 60 -0.06 5.08 -17.34
CA ALA A 60 -0.46 5.04 -15.94
C ALA A 60 0.57 4.34 -15.05
N CYS A 61 1.12 3.21 -15.52
CA CYS A 61 2.21 2.52 -14.83
C CYS A 61 3.47 3.38 -14.74
N ARG A 62 3.83 4.07 -15.81
CA ARG A 62 4.99 4.97 -15.83
C ARG A 62 4.82 6.10 -14.82
N GLY A 63 3.67 6.77 -14.80
CA GLY A 63 3.39 7.83 -13.84
C GLY A 63 3.47 7.35 -12.38
N LEU A 64 2.98 6.14 -12.10
CA LEU A 64 3.11 5.54 -10.77
C LEU A 64 4.59 5.29 -10.40
N ILE A 65 5.38 4.76 -11.34
CA ILE A 65 6.81 4.50 -11.14
C ILE A 65 7.56 5.81 -10.92
N GLU A 66 7.31 6.83 -11.74
CA GLU A 66 7.91 8.16 -11.61
C GLU A 66 7.62 8.77 -10.23
N ASN A 67 6.37 8.73 -9.78
CA ASN A 67 6.00 9.17 -8.44
C ASN A 67 6.75 8.40 -7.35
N LEU A 68 6.90 7.08 -7.50
CA LEU A 68 7.63 6.25 -6.55
C LEU A 68 9.12 6.59 -6.51
N LEU A 69 9.73 6.87 -7.67
CA LEU A 69 11.15 7.22 -7.78
C LEU A 69 11.49 8.60 -7.21
N THR A 70 10.51 9.50 -7.09
CA THR A 70 10.70 10.80 -6.40
C THR A 70 10.61 10.69 -4.89
N THR A 71 10.16 9.56 -4.36
CA THR A 71 10.04 9.32 -2.92
C THR A 71 11.33 8.68 -2.40
N GLY A 72 11.78 9.07 -1.20
CA GLY A 72 12.98 8.49 -0.58
C GLY A 72 12.90 6.97 -0.48
N PRO A 73 13.90 6.23 -0.98
CA PRO A 73 13.84 4.76 -1.05
C PRO A 73 13.72 4.08 0.33
N MET A 74 14.37 4.65 1.36
CA MET A 74 14.23 4.17 2.72
C MET A 74 12.84 4.48 3.27
N ALA A 75 12.32 5.69 3.03
CA ALA A 75 10.98 6.10 3.45
C ALA A 75 9.90 5.18 2.87
N VAL A 76 9.99 4.79 1.60
CA VAL A 76 9.09 3.82 0.96
C VAL A 76 9.16 2.46 1.65
N SER A 77 10.38 1.97 1.89
CA SER A 77 10.61 0.67 2.54
C SER A 77 10.05 0.65 3.95
N GLU A 78 10.33 1.68 4.74
CA GLU A 78 9.88 1.78 6.13
C GLU A 78 8.36 2.01 6.22
N SER A 79 7.76 2.78 5.32
CA SER A 79 6.29 2.93 5.25
C SER A 79 5.59 1.58 5.00
N LYS A 80 6.16 0.75 4.14
CA LYS A 80 5.65 -0.61 3.92
C LYS A 80 5.80 -1.49 5.16
N LYS A 81 6.96 -1.46 5.83
CA LYS A 81 7.19 -2.21 7.07
C LYS A 81 6.22 -1.76 8.17
N LEU A 82 6.04 -0.45 8.33
CA LEU A 82 5.12 0.15 9.29
C LEU A 82 3.69 -0.39 9.10
N THR A 83 3.19 -0.40 7.86
CA THR A 83 1.86 -0.93 7.54
C THR A 83 1.73 -2.41 7.91
N LEU A 84 2.76 -3.21 7.59
CA LEU A 84 2.76 -4.64 7.93
C LEU A 84 2.82 -4.88 9.43
N GLU A 85 3.49 -4.01 10.19
CA GLU A 85 3.56 -4.09 11.64
C GLU A 85 2.22 -3.74 12.29
N PHE A 86 1.53 -2.71 11.80
CA PHE A 86 0.18 -2.38 12.25
C PHE A 86 -0.79 -3.55 12.07
N ASP A 87 -0.72 -4.27 10.95
CA ASP A 87 -1.55 -5.44 10.68
C ASP A 87 -1.28 -6.63 11.63
N ARG A 88 -0.11 -6.66 12.26
CA ARG A 88 0.35 -7.77 13.11
C ARG A 88 0.41 -7.40 14.58
N TRP A 89 0.21 -6.12 14.90
CA TRP A 89 0.37 -5.64 16.26
C TRP A 89 -0.56 -6.34 17.25
N THR A 90 0.03 -6.82 18.35
CA THR A 90 -0.69 -7.52 19.43
C THR A 90 -0.49 -6.85 20.80
N GLY A 91 0.31 -5.79 20.87
CA GLY A 91 0.55 -5.00 22.08
C GLY A 91 -0.58 -4.01 22.35
N SER A 92 -0.38 -3.18 23.37
CA SER A 92 -1.30 -2.08 23.69
C SER A 92 -1.18 -0.94 22.64
N ASP A 93 -2.19 -0.07 22.61
CA ASP A 93 -2.17 1.14 21.77
C ASP A 93 -1.06 2.12 22.25
N GLU A 94 -0.73 2.10 23.53
CA GLU A 94 0.33 2.93 24.10
C GLU A 94 1.71 2.45 23.62
N ASP A 95 1.95 1.15 23.63
CA ASP A 95 3.19 0.56 23.09
C ASP A 95 3.32 0.82 21.59
N LEU A 96 2.22 0.68 20.83
CA LEU A 96 2.20 0.99 19.40
C LEU A 96 2.57 2.44 19.13
N ARG A 97 2.01 3.36 19.93
CA ARG A 97 2.32 4.77 19.82
C ARG A 97 3.79 5.06 20.13
N ALA A 98 4.33 4.48 21.20
CA ALA A 98 5.73 4.64 21.58
C ALA A 98 6.65 4.13 20.47
N TRP A 99 6.40 2.93 19.96
CA TRP A 99 7.15 2.34 18.86
C TRP A 99 7.07 3.21 17.58
N THR A 100 5.88 3.73 17.22
CA THR A 100 5.72 4.59 16.05
C THR A 100 6.49 5.91 16.18
N LEU A 101 6.53 6.49 17.39
CA LEU A 101 7.30 7.70 17.65
C LEU A 101 8.80 7.46 17.53
N GLU A 102 9.28 6.33 18.06
CA GLU A 102 10.68 5.92 17.94
C GLU A 102 11.07 5.76 16.46
N LYS A 103 10.28 5.03 15.67
CA LYS A 103 10.51 4.86 14.23
C LYS A 103 10.49 6.19 13.46
N THR A 104 9.60 7.09 13.81
CA THR A 104 9.56 8.43 13.21
C THR A 104 10.82 9.24 13.52
N SER A 105 11.35 9.13 14.74
CA SER A 105 12.59 9.81 15.13
C SER A 105 13.79 9.22 14.38
N GLU A 106 13.92 7.90 14.36
CA GLU A 106 14.96 7.21 13.59
C GLU A 106 14.98 7.64 12.12
N MET A 107 13.79 7.71 11.49
CA MET A 107 13.67 8.13 10.10
C MET A 107 14.10 9.57 9.88
N ARG A 108 13.75 10.48 10.80
CA ARG A 108 14.18 11.89 10.73
C ARG A 108 15.68 12.07 10.91
N GLU A 109 16.29 11.27 11.77
CA GLU A 109 17.72 11.32 12.07
C GLU A 109 18.58 10.63 10.99
N SER A 110 17.98 9.85 10.10
CA SER A 110 18.67 9.17 9.02
C SER A 110 19.25 10.13 7.98
N GLU A 111 20.26 9.70 7.24
CA GLU A 111 20.86 10.47 6.15
C GLU A 111 19.80 10.86 5.10
N GLU A 112 18.94 9.93 4.72
CA GLU A 112 17.84 10.20 3.77
C GLU A 112 16.83 11.21 4.35
N GLY A 113 16.47 11.11 5.63
CA GLY A 113 15.57 12.05 6.29
C GLY A 113 16.16 13.46 6.36
N GLN A 114 17.46 13.59 6.64
CA GLN A 114 18.18 14.86 6.67
C GLN A 114 18.33 15.46 5.26
N GLU A 115 18.66 14.64 4.28
CA GLU A 115 18.70 15.07 2.87
C GLU A 115 17.33 15.56 2.39
N GLY A 116 16.26 14.80 2.65
CA GLY A 116 14.91 15.21 2.28
C GLY A 116 14.49 16.54 2.91
N LEU A 117 14.83 16.77 4.17
CA LEU A 117 14.58 18.03 4.85
C LEU A 117 15.39 19.18 4.26
N SER A 118 16.68 18.97 4.01
CA SER A 118 17.56 19.97 3.40
C SER A 118 17.10 20.34 2.00
N ALA A 119 16.80 19.35 1.16
CA ALA A 119 16.29 19.55 -0.19
C ALA A 119 15.00 20.38 -0.20
N PHE A 120 14.06 20.09 0.74
CA PHE A 120 12.83 20.84 0.89
C PHE A 120 13.07 22.31 1.27
N LEU A 121 13.95 22.57 2.25
CA LEU A 121 14.27 23.92 2.72
C LEU A 121 15.00 24.74 1.63
N GLU A 122 15.88 24.08 0.88
CA GLU A 122 16.66 24.67 -0.19
C GLU A 122 15.90 24.77 -1.53
N ARG A 123 14.70 24.18 -1.60
CA ARG A 123 13.85 24.13 -2.78
C ARG A 123 14.55 23.47 -3.99
N ARG A 124 15.30 22.43 -3.75
CA ARG A 124 15.97 21.59 -4.74
C ARG A 124 15.41 20.18 -4.75
N PRO A 125 15.59 19.41 -5.80
CA PRO A 125 15.32 17.98 -5.76
C PRO A 125 16.28 17.30 -4.78
N PRO A 126 15.84 16.25 -4.05
CA PRO A 126 16.73 15.45 -3.24
C PRO A 126 17.64 14.56 -4.10
N ASP A 127 18.76 14.12 -3.53
CA ASP A 127 19.81 13.39 -4.24
C ASP A 127 19.37 12.06 -4.87
N TRP A 128 18.28 11.48 -4.40
CA TRP A 128 17.70 10.26 -4.98
C TRP A 128 16.74 10.49 -6.14
N SER A 129 16.44 11.76 -6.47
CA SER A 129 15.56 12.04 -7.60
C SER A 129 16.21 11.65 -8.92
N PRO A 130 15.50 11.00 -9.84
CA PRO A 130 16.03 10.72 -11.17
C PRO A 130 16.36 12.03 -11.90
N GLU A 131 17.47 12.00 -12.68
CA GLU A 131 17.88 13.10 -13.55
C GLU A 131 16.87 13.38 -14.67
#